data_143c22ebf574c74e64ba0449141e92fb
#
_entry.id   143c22ebf574c74e64ba0449141e92fb
#
_cell.length_a   1.000
_cell.length_b   1.000
_cell.length_c   1.000
_cell.angle_alpha   90.00
_cell.angle_beta   90.00
_cell.angle_gamma   90.00
#
_symmetry.space_group_name_H-M   'P 1'
#
loop_
_entity.id
_entity.type
_entity.pdbx_description
1 polymer ?
#
loop_
_entity_poly.entity_id
_entity_poly.type
_entity_poly.pdbx_seq_one_letter_code
_entity_poly.pdbx_strand_id
1 'polypeptide(L)'
;MQRRHFLSTTGAALGGALAAPGVGRAQGARVLRFIPQADLSTLDPHWNTAYVTRNHGFMVFDTLYGTDADYAPRPQMVEGHVVEEDGRRWTLTLRDGLSWHDGTPVLARDCVASIRRWGSRDGFGGTLLAATDELSAPDDRRIVFRLKRPFPMLPNALGKFGVFMPAMMPERLANTPGTTQVPEIVGSGPFRFLASERIAGARAVYARNERYVPAPGAPSGTAGGKVVNLDRVEWLTTPDPATAAAALQTGEVDWWDFATPDLLPLLRRNRNLTVAVLDRAGYGASFRMNHTQAPFDNPGVRRAVLGAVDQSDLMIACAGSDPAMWRVPCGIFTPGTPLANDVALDVLSRARDLERSRRELSAAGYKGEPVAFIVPTDLPHVNAMSEIMADTMRKIGMNVDYQATDWGSVLSRRASRAAPAQGGWSAFVTFSAGADNATPAAHTLLRANGGTGWFGWPDDPDLEALRAEWFDAPDAGAQRAVAGRMQRRAFETVPFVPLGQYFQATAYRNTLTDVLPNFATFWNLRKSA
;
A
#
# COMPACT_ATOMS: atom_id res chain seq x y z
N MET A 1 68.18 -20.54 59.86
CA MET A 1 68.05 -21.17 61.17
C MET A 1 66.64 -21.60 61.42
N GLN A 2 66.51 -22.93 61.68
CA GLN A 2 65.51 -23.63 62.50
C GLN A 2 64.05 -23.55 62.13
N ARG A 3 63.46 -24.61 61.66
CA ARG A 3 63.03 -25.95 62.22
C ARG A 3 61.52 -25.91 62.53
N ARG A 4 60.74 -26.76 61.82
CA ARG A 4 60.10 -28.04 62.26
C ARG A 4 58.89 -27.82 63.21
N HIS A 5 57.69 -28.35 63.09
CA HIS A 5 57.19 -29.74 63.02
C HIS A 5 55.70 -29.76 62.72
N PHE A 6 55.26 -30.64 61.84
CA PHE A 6 54.26 -31.74 61.97
C PHE A 6 53.09 -31.55 62.95
N LEU A 7 51.91 -31.73 62.44
CA LEU A 7 51.01 -32.81 62.86
C LEU A 7 49.81 -32.93 61.91
N SER A 8 49.56 -34.15 61.50
CA SER A 8 48.45 -34.67 60.73
C SER A 8 47.18 -34.76 61.58
N THR A 9 46.01 -34.41 61.04
CA THR A 9 44.74 -35.00 61.44
C THR A 9 43.80 -35.08 60.25
N THR A 10 43.36 -36.27 59.96
CA THR A 10 42.33 -36.74 59.03
C THR A 10 40.99 -36.18 59.45
N GLY A 11 40.22 -35.60 58.46
CA GLY A 11 38.83 -35.15 58.68
C GLY A 11 38.03 -35.15 57.38
N ALA A 12 36.99 -35.92 57.37
CA ALA A 12 36.09 -36.38 56.31
C ALA A 12 35.67 -35.34 55.30
N ALA A 13 35.68 -35.75 54.02
CA ALA A 13 35.08 -35.07 52.91
C ALA A 13 33.55 -35.12 53.00
N LEU A 14 32.90 -33.97 53.14
CA LEU A 14 31.48 -33.74 52.80
C LEU A 14 31.46 -33.00 51.50
N GLY A 15 31.14 -33.70 50.40
CA GLY A 15 30.89 -33.15 49.06
C GLY A 15 29.61 -32.34 49.07
N GLY A 16 29.70 -31.02 49.22
CA GLY A 16 28.65 -30.08 48.89
C GLY A 16 28.73 -29.76 47.42
N ALA A 17 27.86 -30.34 46.60
CA ALA A 17 27.63 -29.91 45.21
C ALA A 17 27.09 -28.49 45.24
N LEU A 18 27.93 -27.50 44.98
CA LEU A 18 27.53 -26.14 44.64
C LEU A 18 26.82 -26.22 43.28
N ALA A 19 25.46 -26.26 43.29
CA ALA A 19 24.66 -25.98 42.12
C ALA A 19 24.97 -24.54 41.67
N ALA A 20 25.80 -24.41 40.63
CA ALA A 20 25.98 -23.15 39.95
C ALA A 20 24.60 -22.72 39.44
N PRO A 21 24.11 -21.49 39.74
CA PRO A 21 22.91 -21.01 39.11
C PRO A 21 23.19 -20.98 37.62
N GLY A 22 22.37 -21.75 36.84
CA GLY A 22 22.39 -21.68 35.38
C GLY A 22 22.17 -20.24 35.00
N VAL A 23 23.21 -19.59 34.46
CA VAL A 23 23.07 -18.30 33.82
C VAL A 23 22.16 -18.53 32.63
N GLY A 24 20.85 -18.38 32.83
CA GLY A 24 19.91 -18.26 31.76
C GLY A 24 20.42 -17.11 30.86
N ARG A 25 20.97 -17.46 29.69
CA ARG A 25 21.25 -16.46 28.67
C ARG A 25 19.96 -15.69 28.49
N ALA A 26 19.91 -14.48 29.00
CA ALA A 26 18.89 -13.53 28.60
C ALA A 26 18.96 -13.49 27.07
N GLN A 27 17.97 -14.08 26.43
CA GLN A 27 17.84 -14.05 24.96
C GLN A 27 17.75 -12.58 24.61
N GLY A 28 18.77 -12.02 23.97
CA GLY A 28 18.81 -10.61 23.61
C GLY A 28 17.53 -10.24 22.84
N ALA A 29 16.99 -9.06 23.09
CA ALA A 29 15.76 -8.60 22.46
C ALA A 29 15.83 -8.80 20.92
N ARG A 30 14.82 -9.45 20.35
CA ARG A 30 14.75 -9.72 18.91
C ARG A 30 14.30 -8.45 18.19
N VAL A 31 15.25 -7.58 17.87
CA VAL A 31 15.05 -6.32 17.18
C VAL A 31 15.26 -6.51 15.69
N LEU A 32 14.28 -6.11 14.89
CA LEU A 32 14.40 -6.04 13.43
C LEU A 32 14.58 -4.58 13.01
N ARG A 33 15.62 -4.32 12.21
CA ARG A 33 15.87 -3.00 11.59
C ARG A 33 15.51 -3.06 10.12
N PHE A 34 14.63 -2.15 9.72
CA PHE A 34 14.01 -2.13 8.41
C PHE A 34 14.18 -0.75 7.75
N ILE A 35 14.56 -0.74 6.47
CA ILE A 35 14.56 0.47 5.65
C ILE A 35 13.27 0.49 4.84
N PRO A 36 12.30 1.38 5.16
CA PRO A 36 11.07 1.53 4.39
C PRO A 36 11.31 2.19 3.04
N GLN A 37 10.36 2.05 2.13
CA GLN A 37 10.40 2.66 0.79
C GLN A 37 10.44 4.20 0.80
N ALA A 38 9.92 4.82 1.85
CA ALA A 38 9.87 6.27 2.03
C ALA A 38 9.74 6.62 3.51
N ASP A 39 9.93 7.90 3.87
CA ASP A 39 9.68 8.38 5.24
C ASP A 39 8.20 8.22 5.64
N LEU A 40 7.96 7.83 6.88
CA LEU A 40 6.64 7.76 7.49
C LEU A 40 6.20 9.14 7.97
N SER A 41 5.82 10.00 7.04
CA SER A 41 5.38 11.37 7.33
C SER A 41 3.99 11.43 7.97
N THR A 42 3.12 10.48 7.64
CA THR A 42 1.72 10.42 8.13
C THR A 42 1.45 9.08 8.82
N LEU A 43 0.85 9.15 10.02
CA LEU A 43 0.55 7.99 10.86
C LEU A 43 -0.91 7.52 10.76
N ASP A 44 -1.82 8.36 10.29
CA ASP A 44 -3.24 8.07 10.16
C ASP A 44 -3.53 7.31 8.86
N PRO A 45 -3.93 6.01 8.91
CA PRO A 45 -4.16 5.21 7.72
C PRO A 45 -5.37 5.64 6.88
N HIS A 46 -6.26 6.48 7.43
CA HIS A 46 -7.39 7.05 6.71
C HIS A 46 -7.09 8.42 6.08
N TRP A 47 -5.86 8.94 6.21
CA TRP A 47 -5.53 10.30 5.77
C TRP A 47 -4.97 10.37 4.35
N ASN A 48 -4.03 9.48 3.98
CA ASN A 48 -3.37 9.55 2.69
C ASN A 48 -3.25 8.17 1.99
N THR A 49 -2.75 8.18 0.76
CA THR A 49 -2.56 6.99 -0.09
C THR A 49 -1.10 6.53 -0.16
N ALA A 50 -0.27 6.81 0.85
CA ALA A 50 1.11 6.36 0.87
C ALA A 50 1.21 4.91 1.37
N TYR A 51 1.95 4.05 0.65
CA TYR A 51 2.13 2.64 1.05
C TYR A 51 2.89 2.49 2.36
N VAL A 52 3.82 3.40 2.68
CA VAL A 52 4.49 3.42 3.98
C VAL A 52 3.48 3.63 5.12
N THR A 53 2.48 4.50 4.93
CA THR A 53 1.37 4.70 5.90
C THR A 53 0.49 3.45 5.99
N ARG A 54 0.20 2.77 4.87
CA ARG A 54 -0.51 1.48 4.86
C ARG A 54 0.25 0.41 5.65
N ASN A 55 1.54 0.25 5.41
CA ASN A 55 2.37 -0.74 6.09
C ASN A 55 2.42 -0.48 7.61
N HIS A 56 2.58 0.79 8.01
CA HIS A 56 2.41 1.23 9.40
C HIS A 56 1.03 0.86 9.94
N GLY A 57 -0.02 1.15 9.16
CA GLY A 57 -1.40 0.87 9.54
C GLY A 57 -1.62 -0.60 9.89
N PHE A 58 -1.16 -1.54 9.07
CA PHE A 58 -1.28 -2.97 9.33
C PHE A 58 -0.43 -3.49 10.51
N MET A 59 0.60 -2.77 10.93
CA MET A 59 1.31 -3.09 12.17
C MET A 59 0.48 -2.70 13.41
N VAL A 60 -0.14 -1.53 13.37
CA VAL A 60 -0.72 -0.88 14.55
C VAL A 60 -2.22 -1.11 14.66
N PHE A 61 -2.93 -1.15 13.56
CA PHE A 61 -4.37 -1.35 13.52
C PHE A 61 -4.70 -2.75 12.99
N ASP A 62 -5.90 -3.24 13.31
CA ASP A 62 -6.45 -4.43 12.66
C ASP A 62 -7.72 -4.07 11.89
N THR A 63 -8.24 -5.02 11.11
CA THR A 63 -9.38 -4.88 10.22
C THR A 63 -10.43 -5.94 10.52
N LEU A 64 -11.71 -5.72 10.20
CA LEU A 64 -12.77 -6.71 10.45
C LEU A 64 -12.59 -7.98 9.62
N TYR A 65 -12.12 -7.82 8.37
CA TYR A 65 -11.70 -8.91 7.49
C TYR A 65 -10.25 -8.69 7.08
N GLY A 66 -9.53 -9.74 6.76
CA GLY A 66 -8.27 -9.71 6.04
C GLY A 66 -8.45 -10.24 4.63
N THR A 67 -7.50 -10.00 3.75
CA THR A 67 -7.46 -10.59 2.40
C THR A 67 -6.35 -11.62 2.34
N ASP A 68 -6.67 -12.84 1.87
CA ASP A 68 -5.70 -13.91 1.71
C ASP A 68 -4.85 -13.76 0.42
N ALA A 69 -3.93 -14.69 0.19
CA ALA A 69 -3.03 -14.67 -0.97
C ALA A 69 -3.76 -14.83 -2.32
N ASP A 70 -5.00 -15.34 -2.31
CA ASP A 70 -5.86 -15.49 -3.48
C ASP A 70 -6.84 -14.32 -3.65
N TYR A 71 -6.62 -13.23 -2.92
CA TYR A 71 -7.46 -12.02 -2.88
C TYR A 71 -8.88 -12.26 -2.34
N ALA A 72 -9.15 -13.35 -1.65
CA ALA A 72 -10.43 -13.63 -1.02
C ALA A 72 -10.50 -13.01 0.40
N PRO A 73 -11.64 -12.40 0.78
CA PRO A 73 -11.82 -11.87 2.12
C PRO A 73 -11.99 -13.03 3.14
N ARG A 74 -11.33 -12.87 4.29
CA ARG A 74 -11.40 -13.83 5.42
C ARG A 74 -11.72 -13.09 6.71
N PRO A 75 -12.51 -13.66 7.62
CA PRO A 75 -12.71 -13.09 8.94
C PRO A 75 -11.37 -12.81 9.66
N GLN A 76 -11.23 -11.63 10.31
CA GLN A 76 -10.04 -11.23 11.05
C GLN A 76 -10.38 -10.78 12.48
N MET A 77 -10.97 -9.59 12.68
CA MET A 77 -11.51 -9.20 13.99
C MET A 77 -12.90 -9.77 14.25
N VAL A 78 -13.63 -10.17 13.22
CA VAL A 78 -14.92 -10.84 13.35
C VAL A 78 -14.76 -12.37 13.39
N GLU A 79 -15.67 -13.07 14.04
CA GLU A 79 -15.81 -14.54 13.95
C GLU A 79 -16.35 -14.94 12.59
N GLY A 80 -17.22 -14.11 12.01
CA GLY A 80 -17.94 -14.32 10.77
C GLY A 80 -19.10 -13.36 10.64
N HIS A 81 -20.03 -13.71 9.76
CA HIS A 81 -21.24 -12.92 9.51
C HIS A 81 -22.44 -13.82 9.20
N VAL A 82 -23.63 -13.27 9.44
CA VAL A 82 -24.91 -13.83 8.98
C VAL A 82 -25.49 -12.87 7.96
N VAL A 83 -26.04 -13.42 6.86
CA VAL A 83 -26.69 -12.65 5.79
C VAL A 83 -28.15 -13.05 5.72
N GLU A 84 -29.03 -12.07 5.79
CA GLU A 84 -30.48 -12.22 5.81
C GLU A 84 -31.13 -11.27 4.77
N GLU A 85 -32.44 -11.35 4.61
CA GLU A 85 -33.24 -10.44 3.77
C GLU A 85 -32.69 -10.32 2.33
N ASP A 86 -32.40 -11.47 1.70
CA ASP A 86 -31.86 -11.55 0.33
C ASP A 86 -30.59 -10.69 0.13
N GLY A 87 -29.69 -10.72 1.12
CA GLY A 87 -28.41 -10.03 1.05
C GLY A 87 -28.46 -8.56 1.50
N ARG A 88 -29.59 -8.09 2.05
CA ARG A 88 -29.74 -6.70 2.51
C ARG A 88 -29.48 -6.51 3.98
N ARG A 89 -29.45 -7.56 4.79
CA ARG A 89 -29.09 -7.47 6.21
C ARG A 89 -27.86 -8.32 6.49
N TRP A 90 -26.81 -7.69 7.03
CA TRP A 90 -25.57 -8.34 7.45
C TRP A 90 -25.37 -8.12 8.94
N THR A 91 -25.12 -9.18 9.67
CA THR A 91 -24.74 -9.13 11.08
C THR A 91 -23.36 -9.71 11.24
N LEU A 92 -22.38 -8.88 11.60
CA LEU A 92 -21.01 -9.26 11.86
C LEU A 92 -20.80 -9.37 13.36
N THR A 93 -20.14 -10.44 13.85
CA THR A 93 -19.88 -10.64 15.28
C THR A 93 -18.39 -10.54 15.55
N LEU A 94 -17.98 -9.67 16.47
CA LEU A 94 -16.58 -9.54 16.91
C LEU A 94 -16.12 -10.80 17.67
N ARG A 95 -14.85 -11.18 17.47
CA ARG A 95 -14.22 -12.24 18.27
C ARG A 95 -14.07 -11.80 19.72
N ASP A 96 -13.95 -12.76 20.63
CA ASP A 96 -13.67 -12.51 22.04
C ASP A 96 -12.20 -12.06 22.26
N GLY A 97 -11.98 -11.33 23.34
CA GLY A 97 -10.64 -10.98 23.82
C GLY A 97 -9.93 -9.86 23.07
N LEU A 98 -10.59 -9.17 22.13
CA LEU A 98 -10.01 -8.04 21.43
C LEU A 98 -9.84 -6.83 22.34
N SER A 99 -8.66 -6.22 22.33
CA SER A 99 -8.36 -5.02 23.13
C SER A 99 -7.56 -3.99 22.32
N TRP A 100 -7.77 -2.73 22.63
CA TRP A 100 -6.95 -1.63 22.16
C TRP A 100 -5.57 -1.62 22.83
N HIS A 101 -4.60 -0.91 22.25
CA HIS A 101 -3.25 -0.77 22.80
C HIS A 101 -3.22 -0.10 24.18
N ASP A 102 -4.23 0.70 24.53
CA ASP A 102 -4.40 1.30 25.85
C ASP A 102 -5.02 0.34 26.89
N GLY A 103 -5.45 -0.85 26.46
CA GLY A 103 -5.99 -1.92 27.30
C GLY A 103 -7.50 -1.92 27.42
N THR A 104 -8.19 -0.97 26.85
CA THR A 104 -9.66 -0.98 26.81
C THR A 104 -10.18 -2.01 25.81
N PRO A 105 -11.36 -2.60 26.01
CA PRO A 105 -11.92 -3.59 25.07
C PRO A 105 -12.31 -2.94 23.75
N VAL A 106 -12.20 -3.70 22.66
CA VAL A 106 -12.75 -3.33 21.35
C VAL A 106 -14.25 -3.60 21.36
N LEU A 107 -15.04 -2.59 21.02
CA LEU A 107 -16.50 -2.68 21.00
C LEU A 107 -17.04 -2.43 19.58
N ALA A 108 -18.22 -3.00 19.29
CA ALA A 108 -18.86 -2.85 17.98
C ALA A 108 -19.11 -1.38 17.60
N ARG A 109 -19.41 -0.49 18.57
CA ARG A 109 -19.56 0.95 18.33
C ARG A 109 -18.28 1.61 17.81
N ASP A 110 -17.09 1.15 18.29
CA ASP A 110 -15.79 1.63 17.80
C ASP A 110 -15.64 1.31 16.31
N CYS A 111 -16.00 0.07 15.93
CA CYS A 111 -15.94 -0.38 14.56
C CYS A 111 -16.94 0.39 13.66
N VAL A 112 -18.16 0.65 14.14
CA VAL A 112 -19.16 1.46 13.42
C VAL A 112 -18.63 2.86 13.15
N ALA A 113 -18.05 3.53 14.14
CA ALA A 113 -17.45 4.85 13.98
C ALA A 113 -16.27 4.80 12.99
N SER A 114 -15.40 3.78 13.10
CA SER A 114 -14.26 3.58 12.21
C SER A 114 -14.66 3.38 10.75
N ILE A 115 -15.69 2.55 10.50
CA ILE A 115 -16.24 2.30 9.16
C ILE A 115 -16.77 3.60 8.54
N ARG A 116 -17.48 4.42 9.31
CA ARG A 116 -18.00 5.72 8.84
C ARG A 116 -16.87 6.68 8.50
N ARG A 117 -15.84 6.77 9.35
CA ARG A 117 -14.68 7.61 9.09
C ARG A 117 -13.92 7.14 7.85
N TRP A 118 -13.61 5.86 7.75
CA TRP A 118 -12.96 5.26 6.59
C TRP A 118 -13.75 5.50 5.31
N GLY A 119 -15.05 5.21 5.31
CA GLY A 119 -15.92 5.36 4.14
C GLY A 119 -16.10 6.82 3.68
N SER A 120 -15.81 7.81 4.53
CA SER A 120 -15.77 9.22 4.12
C SER A 120 -14.52 9.58 3.29
N ARG A 121 -13.50 8.71 3.26
CA ARG A 121 -12.20 8.94 2.62
C ARG A 121 -11.91 7.95 1.49
N ASP A 122 -12.33 6.71 1.64
CA ASP A 122 -12.07 5.64 0.69
C ASP A 122 -13.20 5.47 -0.33
N GLY A 123 -12.88 5.33 -1.60
CA GLY A 123 -13.89 5.20 -2.66
C GLY A 123 -14.69 3.90 -2.59
N PHE A 124 -14.10 2.79 -2.13
CA PHE A 124 -14.83 1.54 -1.93
C PHE A 124 -15.70 1.61 -0.68
N GLY A 125 -15.15 2.18 0.41
CA GLY A 125 -15.92 2.46 1.62
C GLY A 125 -17.08 3.40 1.38
N GLY A 126 -16.90 4.47 0.60
CA GLY A 126 -17.97 5.37 0.17
C GLY A 126 -19.07 4.67 -0.62
N THR A 127 -18.70 3.70 -1.49
CA THR A 127 -19.69 2.89 -2.23
C THR A 127 -20.48 1.97 -1.29
N LEU A 128 -19.83 1.34 -0.31
CA LEU A 128 -20.50 0.55 0.73
C LEU A 128 -21.46 1.42 1.54
N LEU A 129 -21.03 2.59 2.03
CA LEU A 129 -21.88 3.49 2.82
C LEU A 129 -23.05 4.04 2.00
N ALA A 130 -22.87 4.34 0.71
CA ALA A 130 -23.96 4.75 -0.17
C ALA A 130 -25.03 3.65 -0.35
N ALA A 131 -24.62 2.38 -0.36
CA ALA A 131 -25.52 1.23 -0.40
C ALA A 131 -26.16 0.92 0.97
N THR A 132 -25.66 1.53 2.05
CA THR A 132 -26.13 1.29 3.43
C THR A 132 -27.27 2.24 3.77
N ASP A 133 -28.36 1.70 4.32
CA ASP A 133 -29.46 2.44 4.94
C ASP A 133 -29.16 2.72 6.41
N GLU A 134 -28.76 1.67 7.14
CA GLU A 134 -28.40 1.76 8.55
C GLU A 134 -27.13 0.98 8.85
N LEU A 135 -26.23 1.59 9.63
CA LEU A 135 -25.06 0.95 10.21
C LEU A 135 -25.11 1.17 11.70
N SER A 136 -25.28 0.11 12.49
CA SER A 136 -25.49 0.18 13.94
C SER A 136 -24.73 -0.89 14.72
N ALA A 137 -24.60 -0.67 16.03
CA ALA A 137 -24.06 -1.60 17.00
C ALA A 137 -25.14 -1.86 18.07
N PRO A 138 -25.97 -2.91 17.92
CA PRO A 138 -27.04 -3.21 18.85
C PRO A 138 -26.53 -3.63 20.23
N ASP A 139 -25.32 -4.12 20.31
CA ASP A 139 -24.59 -4.46 21.54
C ASP A 139 -23.07 -4.30 21.34
N ASP A 140 -22.29 -4.71 22.34
CA ASP A 140 -20.83 -4.53 22.35
C ASP A 140 -20.08 -5.37 21.30
N ARG A 141 -20.71 -6.40 20.73
CA ARG A 141 -20.06 -7.35 19.81
C ARG A 141 -20.62 -7.37 18.40
N ARG A 142 -21.87 -6.96 18.20
CA ARG A 142 -22.53 -7.07 16.90
C ARG A 142 -22.52 -5.75 16.14
N ILE A 143 -22.15 -5.83 14.87
CA ILE A 143 -22.19 -4.75 13.89
C ILE A 143 -23.26 -5.13 12.87
N VAL A 144 -24.26 -4.30 12.67
CA VAL A 144 -25.38 -4.57 11.76
C VAL A 144 -25.38 -3.55 10.64
N PHE A 145 -25.37 -4.07 9.40
CA PHE A 145 -25.67 -3.30 8.19
C PHE A 145 -27.07 -3.66 7.70
N ARG A 146 -27.90 -2.66 7.51
CA ARG A 146 -29.11 -2.74 6.71
C ARG A 146 -28.85 -1.99 5.41
N LEU A 147 -28.97 -2.69 4.28
CA LEU A 147 -28.61 -2.20 2.97
C LEU A 147 -29.85 -1.86 2.15
N LYS A 148 -29.78 -0.80 1.35
CA LYS A 148 -30.82 -0.40 0.38
C LYS A 148 -30.96 -1.42 -0.75
N ARG A 149 -29.85 -2.10 -1.08
CA ARG A 149 -29.74 -3.17 -2.07
C ARG A 149 -28.67 -4.18 -1.64
N PRO A 150 -28.70 -5.43 -2.14
CA PRO A 150 -27.63 -6.39 -1.84
C PRO A 150 -26.25 -5.84 -2.19
N PHE A 151 -25.27 -6.12 -1.32
CA PHE A 151 -23.87 -5.72 -1.55
C PHE A 151 -22.94 -6.88 -1.15
N PRO A 152 -22.78 -7.88 -2.02
CA PRO A 152 -22.01 -9.10 -1.71
C PRO A 152 -20.53 -8.83 -1.45
N MET A 153 -20.00 -7.68 -1.87
CA MET A 153 -18.61 -7.28 -1.67
C MET A 153 -18.34 -6.60 -0.31
N LEU A 154 -19.27 -6.65 0.65
CA LEU A 154 -19.09 -6.08 1.98
C LEU A 154 -17.85 -6.62 2.70
N PRO A 155 -17.57 -7.95 2.73
CA PRO A 155 -16.33 -8.46 3.30
C PRO A 155 -15.08 -8.01 2.57
N ASN A 156 -15.12 -7.88 1.24
CA ASN A 156 -14.00 -7.36 0.44
C ASN A 156 -13.69 -5.89 0.78
N ALA A 157 -14.72 -5.08 0.99
CA ALA A 157 -14.57 -3.68 1.38
C ALA A 157 -13.90 -3.57 2.76
N LEU A 158 -14.39 -4.33 3.74
CA LEU A 158 -13.90 -4.33 5.14
C LEU A 158 -12.58 -5.11 5.33
N GLY A 159 -12.11 -5.83 4.30
CA GLY A 159 -10.83 -6.53 4.25
C GLY A 159 -9.83 -5.93 3.26
N LYS A 160 -10.14 -4.78 2.66
CA LYS A 160 -9.27 -4.11 1.69
C LYS A 160 -7.86 -3.91 2.26
N PHE A 161 -6.84 -4.38 1.55
CA PHE A 161 -5.44 -4.34 2.00
C PHE A 161 -4.59 -3.29 1.28
N GLY A 162 -5.17 -2.53 0.36
CA GLY A 162 -4.54 -1.40 -0.31
C GLY A 162 -4.43 -0.15 0.57
N VAL A 163 -4.18 0.99 -0.08
CA VAL A 163 -4.16 2.30 0.59
C VAL A 163 -5.55 2.64 1.15
N PHE A 164 -5.61 3.52 2.13
CA PHE A 164 -6.84 3.75 2.92
C PHE A 164 -7.40 2.41 3.45
N MET A 165 -6.57 1.63 4.14
CA MET A 165 -7.03 0.39 4.76
C MET A 165 -8.20 0.66 5.73
N PRO A 166 -9.20 -0.25 5.85
CA PRO A 166 -10.33 -0.08 6.76
C PRO A 166 -9.91 -0.35 8.21
N ALA A 167 -9.03 0.50 8.73
CA ALA A 167 -8.46 0.38 10.07
C ALA A 167 -9.52 0.62 11.15
N MET A 168 -9.61 -0.29 12.12
CA MET A 168 -10.45 -0.09 13.30
C MET A 168 -9.66 0.65 14.37
N MET A 169 -10.31 1.64 15.01
CA MET A 169 -9.73 2.46 16.07
C MET A 169 -10.80 2.79 17.12
N PRO A 170 -10.41 3.19 18.35
CA PRO A 170 -11.37 3.59 19.38
C PRO A 170 -12.32 4.66 18.87
N GLU A 171 -13.59 4.61 19.27
CA GLU A 171 -14.64 5.55 18.85
C GLU A 171 -14.23 7.02 19.04
N ARG A 172 -13.53 7.35 20.15
CA ARG A 172 -13.02 8.69 20.43
C ARG A 172 -12.06 9.22 19.34
N LEU A 173 -11.32 8.32 18.68
CA LEU A 173 -10.43 8.65 17.55
C LEU A 173 -11.19 8.59 16.22
N ALA A 174 -12.04 7.59 16.06
CA ALA A 174 -12.84 7.41 14.85
C ALA A 174 -13.83 8.56 14.61
N ASN A 175 -14.27 9.25 15.65
CA ASN A 175 -15.10 10.45 15.55
C ASN A 175 -14.33 11.71 15.10
N THR A 176 -13.00 11.65 14.97
CA THR A 176 -12.23 12.72 14.33
C THR A 176 -12.68 12.87 12.86
N PRO A 177 -13.02 14.08 12.40
CA PRO A 177 -13.43 14.27 11.01
C PRO A 177 -12.43 13.68 10.02
N GLY A 178 -12.89 13.05 8.93
CA GLY A 178 -12.03 12.46 7.92
C GLY A 178 -11.05 13.45 7.25
N THR A 179 -11.31 14.75 7.37
CA THR A 179 -10.45 15.85 6.90
C THR A 179 -9.41 16.30 7.93
N THR A 180 -9.32 15.62 9.08
CA THR A 180 -8.36 15.92 10.17
C THR A 180 -7.68 14.60 10.56
N GLN A 181 -6.34 14.63 10.75
CA GLN A 181 -5.62 13.47 11.25
C GLN A 181 -5.98 13.18 12.70
N VAL A 182 -5.99 11.90 13.08
CA VAL A 182 -6.20 11.51 14.48
C VAL A 182 -5.08 12.06 15.37
N PRO A 183 -5.40 12.52 16.61
CA PRO A 183 -4.40 13.17 17.48
C PRO A 183 -3.40 12.20 18.11
N GLU A 184 -3.74 10.91 18.16
CA GLU A 184 -2.89 9.86 18.72
C GLU A 184 -3.04 8.54 17.95
N ILE A 185 -2.09 7.63 18.12
CA ILE A 185 -2.04 6.36 17.41
C ILE A 185 -2.31 5.22 18.40
N VAL A 186 -3.57 4.83 18.49
CA VAL A 186 -4.06 3.69 19.30
C VAL A 186 -4.84 2.76 18.39
N GLY A 187 -4.31 1.56 18.17
CA GLY A 187 -4.95 0.50 17.40
C GLY A 187 -5.12 -0.77 18.23
N SER A 188 -5.48 -1.87 17.57
CA SER A 188 -5.62 -3.21 18.15
C SER A 188 -4.68 -4.21 17.47
N GLY A 189 -3.78 -3.75 16.61
CA GLY A 189 -2.89 -4.58 15.80
C GLY A 189 -1.77 -5.26 16.59
N PRO A 190 -0.97 -6.09 15.89
CA PRO A 190 0.06 -6.92 16.51
C PRO A 190 1.26 -6.14 17.08
N PHE A 191 1.44 -4.87 16.69
CA PHE A 191 2.51 -4.01 17.20
C PHE A 191 1.94 -2.68 17.73
N ARG A 192 2.59 -2.16 18.77
CA ARG A 192 2.31 -0.83 19.34
C ARG A 192 3.32 0.19 18.81
N PHE A 193 2.86 1.30 18.30
CA PHE A 193 3.71 2.41 17.90
C PHE A 193 4.25 3.16 19.12
N LEU A 194 5.56 3.42 19.16
CA LEU A 194 6.22 4.13 20.24
C LEU A 194 6.45 5.60 19.85
N ALA A 195 5.45 6.44 20.09
CA ALA A 195 5.47 7.86 19.69
C ALA A 195 6.66 8.64 20.27
N SER A 196 7.07 8.34 21.51
CA SER A 196 8.20 8.99 22.19
C SER A 196 9.56 8.67 21.56
N GLU A 197 9.64 7.63 20.73
CA GLU A 197 10.88 7.21 20.07
C GLU A 197 10.90 7.54 18.57
N ARG A 198 9.83 8.16 18.06
CA ARG A 198 9.78 8.61 16.66
C ARG A 198 10.65 9.84 16.48
N ILE A 199 11.43 9.83 15.39
CA ILE A 199 12.14 11.00 14.86
C ILE A 199 11.65 11.18 13.43
N ALA A 200 10.87 12.24 13.18
CA ALA A 200 10.33 12.52 11.84
C ALA A 200 11.46 12.64 10.82
N GLY A 201 11.28 12.04 9.64
CA GLY A 201 12.30 11.98 8.59
C GLY A 201 13.44 10.97 8.83
N ALA A 202 13.50 10.31 10.00
CA ALA A 202 14.62 9.43 10.33
C ALA A 202 14.21 8.07 10.90
N ARG A 203 13.29 8.02 11.86
CA ARG A 203 13.00 6.78 12.58
C ARG A 203 11.56 6.66 13.05
N ALA A 204 10.97 5.45 12.88
CA ALA A 204 9.74 5.04 13.54
C ALA A 204 9.97 3.71 14.28
N VAL A 205 9.36 3.55 15.45
CA VAL A 205 9.65 2.42 16.34
C VAL A 205 8.36 1.77 16.81
N TYR A 206 8.41 0.43 16.87
CA TYR A 206 7.29 -0.41 17.24
C TYR A 206 7.73 -1.47 18.24
N ALA A 207 6.91 -1.70 19.27
CA ALA A 207 7.04 -2.82 20.20
C ALA A 207 5.95 -3.85 19.93
N ARG A 208 6.22 -5.12 20.25
CA ARG A 208 5.19 -6.16 20.22
C ARG A 208 4.00 -5.77 21.10
N ASN A 209 2.81 -6.07 20.65
CA ASN A 209 1.60 -6.01 21.48
C ASN A 209 1.42 -7.36 22.18
N GLU A 210 1.78 -7.42 23.47
CA GLU A 210 1.71 -8.65 24.25
C GLU A 210 0.27 -9.15 24.49
N ARG A 211 -0.73 -8.28 24.28
CA ARG A 211 -2.15 -8.61 24.41
C ARG A 211 -2.84 -8.94 23.10
N TYR A 212 -2.09 -8.93 22.00
CA TYR A 212 -2.68 -9.24 20.70
C TYR A 212 -3.16 -10.70 20.66
N VAL A 213 -4.42 -10.91 20.27
CA VAL A 213 -5.02 -12.23 20.09
C VAL A 213 -5.07 -12.54 18.59
N PRO A 214 -4.16 -13.38 18.06
CA PRO A 214 -4.16 -13.73 16.65
C PRO A 214 -5.50 -14.35 16.20
N ALA A 215 -5.92 -14.09 14.97
CA ALA A 215 -7.05 -14.79 14.38
C ALA A 215 -6.71 -16.29 14.19
N PRO A 216 -7.70 -17.18 14.17
CA PRO A 216 -7.47 -18.59 13.89
C PRO A 216 -7.01 -18.81 12.43
N GLY A 217 -6.35 -19.93 12.20
CA GLY A 217 -5.91 -20.36 10.86
C GLY A 217 -4.49 -19.93 10.50
N ALA A 218 -3.99 -20.49 9.41
CA ALA A 218 -2.67 -20.16 8.88
C ALA A 218 -2.62 -18.72 8.36
N PRO A 219 -1.47 -18.01 8.48
CA PRO A 219 -1.32 -16.68 7.95
C PRO A 219 -1.35 -16.70 6.41
N SER A 220 -2.11 -15.80 5.81
CA SER A 220 -2.19 -15.64 4.36
C SER A 220 -2.52 -14.19 4.01
N GLY A 221 -1.60 -13.48 3.37
CA GLY A 221 -1.77 -12.05 3.10
C GLY A 221 -1.94 -11.23 4.39
N THR A 222 -3.08 -10.55 4.52
CA THR A 222 -3.45 -9.80 5.74
C THR A 222 -4.42 -10.57 6.64
N ALA A 223 -4.76 -11.81 6.28
CA ALA A 223 -5.69 -12.68 7.00
C ALA A 223 -4.97 -13.76 7.82
N GLY A 224 -5.70 -14.36 8.76
CA GLY A 224 -5.25 -15.50 9.60
C GLY A 224 -4.37 -15.06 10.77
N GLY A 225 -3.65 -16.02 11.33
CA GLY A 225 -2.91 -15.86 12.59
C GLY A 225 -1.67 -14.97 12.43
N LYS A 226 -1.77 -13.71 12.84
CA LYS A 226 -0.65 -12.76 12.88
C LYS A 226 0.16 -12.97 14.18
N VAL A 227 1.11 -13.91 14.17
CA VAL A 227 1.94 -14.23 15.34
C VAL A 227 3.19 -13.37 15.35
N VAL A 228 3.45 -12.64 16.44
CA VAL A 228 4.62 -11.77 16.57
C VAL A 228 5.75 -12.49 17.25
N ASN A 229 6.83 -12.77 16.52
CA ASN A 229 8.05 -13.39 17.05
C ASN A 229 9.17 -12.38 17.37
N LEU A 230 8.98 -11.12 17.02
CA LEU A 230 9.91 -10.02 17.27
C LEU A 230 9.49 -9.25 18.52
N ASP A 231 10.44 -8.73 19.29
CA ASP A 231 10.16 -7.90 20.45
C ASP A 231 10.02 -6.42 20.03
N ARG A 232 10.74 -6.04 18.95
CA ARG A 232 10.82 -4.66 18.47
C ARG A 232 11.08 -4.61 16.97
N VAL A 233 10.52 -3.62 16.30
CA VAL A 233 10.81 -3.26 14.90
C VAL A 233 11.19 -1.78 14.84
N GLU A 234 12.30 -1.48 14.19
CA GLU A 234 12.80 -0.12 13.97
C GLU A 234 12.83 0.17 12.47
N TRP A 235 12.08 1.16 12.03
CA TRP A 235 12.13 1.67 10.67
C TRP A 235 13.15 2.81 10.62
N LEU A 236 14.11 2.69 9.72
CA LEU A 236 15.22 3.65 9.55
C LEU A 236 15.12 4.25 8.15
N THR A 237 14.75 5.51 8.05
CA THR A 237 14.66 6.20 6.76
C THR A 237 16.08 6.42 6.22
N THR A 238 16.39 5.80 5.09
CA THR A 238 17.71 5.85 4.45
C THR A 238 17.51 6.20 2.96
N PRO A 239 17.50 7.48 2.60
CA PRO A 239 17.18 7.92 1.24
C PRO A 239 18.22 7.51 0.19
N ASP A 240 19.51 7.43 0.57
CA ASP A 240 20.57 7.05 -0.35
C ASP A 240 20.65 5.54 -0.55
N PRO A 241 20.44 5.01 -1.78
CA PRO A 241 20.45 3.57 -2.03
C PRO A 241 21.80 2.89 -1.78
N ALA A 242 22.93 3.58 -1.99
CA ALA A 242 24.25 3.01 -1.75
C ALA A 242 24.49 2.81 -0.24
N THR A 243 24.08 3.78 0.57
CA THR A 243 24.10 3.69 2.04
C THR A 243 23.18 2.56 2.53
N ALA A 244 21.96 2.43 1.98
CA ALA A 244 21.04 1.37 2.32
C ALA A 244 21.61 -0.03 2.02
N ALA A 245 22.22 -0.20 0.83
CA ALA A 245 22.88 -1.43 0.43
C ALA A 245 24.08 -1.78 1.33
N ALA A 246 24.91 -0.79 1.70
CA ALA A 246 26.05 -0.99 2.60
C ALA A 246 25.58 -1.42 4.00
N ALA A 247 24.61 -0.73 4.58
CA ALA A 247 24.03 -1.05 5.89
C ALA A 247 23.44 -2.47 5.92
N LEU A 248 22.76 -2.91 4.84
CA LEU A 248 22.24 -4.27 4.72
C LEU A 248 23.36 -5.31 4.64
N GLN A 249 24.42 -5.06 3.86
CA GLN A 249 25.54 -5.97 3.69
C GLN A 249 26.38 -6.13 4.97
N THR A 250 26.56 -5.05 5.73
CA THR A 250 27.30 -5.07 7.02
C THR A 250 26.48 -5.62 8.16
N GLY A 251 25.14 -5.69 8.04
CA GLY A 251 24.22 -6.16 9.09
C GLY A 251 23.82 -5.08 10.07
N GLU A 252 24.03 -3.83 9.75
CA GLU A 252 23.48 -2.70 10.49
C GLU A 252 21.95 -2.67 10.39
N VAL A 253 21.40 -3.07 9.23
CA VAL A 253 19.97 -3.30 9.01
C VAL A 253 19.70 -4.74 8.55
N ASP A 254 18.46 -5.20 8.74
CA ASP A 254 18.06 -6.57 8.45
C ASP A 254 17.28 -6.71 7.14
N TRP A 255 16.56 -5.67 6.75
CA TRP A 255 15.65 -5.70 5.60
C TRP A 255 15.54 -4.33 4.95
N TRP A 256 15.71 -4.28 3.63
CA TRP A 256 15.49 -3.12 2.79
C TRP A 256 14.30 -3.36 1.85
N ASP A 257 13.23 -2.58 2.00
CA ASP A 257 11.94 -2.77 1.33
C ASP A 257 12.05 -2.67 -0.19
N PHE A 258 12.52 -1.53 -0.71
CA PHE A 258 12.61 -1.23 -2.14
C PHE A 258 14.07 -1.16 -2.58
N ALA A 259 14.70 -2.34 -2.78
CA ALA A 259 16.05 -2.41 -3.32
C ALA A 259 16.07 -1.94 -4.79
N THR A 260 16.97 -1.00 -5.11
CA THR A 260 17.05 -0.40 -6.45
C THR A 260 17.63 -1.38 -7.47
N PRO A 261 17.12 -1.39 -8.73
CA PRO A 261 17.52 -2.34 -9.75
C PRO A 261 19.04 -2.42 -9.97
N ASP A 262 19.73 -1.28 -9.99
CA ASP A 262 21.17 -1.20 -10.24
C ASP A 262 22.03 -1.90 -9.18
N LEU A 263 21.52 -1.99 -7.94
CA LEU A 263 22.23 -2.63 -6.84
C LEU A 263 21.87 -4.11 -6.65
N LEU A 264 20.84 -4.62 -7.33
CA LEU A 264 20.45 -6.04 -7.22
C LEU A 264 21.57 -7.02 -7.57
N PRO A 265 22.40 -6.80 -8.65
CA PRO A 265 23.52 -7.68 -8.94
C PRO A 265 24.54 -7.76 -7.81
N LEU A 266 24.80 -6.62 -7.12
CA LEU A 266 25.70 -6.57 -5.96
C LEU A 266 25.10 -7.35 -4.77
N LEU A 267 23.84 -7.12 -4.45
CA LEU A 267 23.16 -7.77 -3.33
C LEU A 267 23.03 -9.28 -3.54
N ARG A 268 22.73 -9.74 -4.77
CA ARG A 268 22.63 -11.17 -5.13
C ARG A 268 23.95 -11.94 -4.98
N ARG A 269 25.11 -11.26 -5.05
CA ARG A 269 26.44 -11.89 -4.83
C ARG A 269 26.72 -12.16 -3.36
N ASN A 270 26.05 -11.47 -2.44
CA ASN A 270 26.24 -11.67 -1.01
C ASN A 270 25.41 -12.87 -0.55
N ARG A 271 26.11 -13.96 -0.17
CA ARG A 271 25.47 -15.22 0.27
C ARG A 271 24.67 -15.11 1.56
N ASN A 272 24.83 -14.01 2.32
CA ASN A 272 24.10 -13.75 3.55
C ASN A 272 22.77 -13.00 3.30
N LEU A 273 22.47 -12.68 2.05
CA LEU A 273 21.28 -11.92 1.67
C LEU A 273 20.38 -12.75 0.75
N THR A 274 19.07 -12.55 0.91
CA THR A 274 18.04 -12.97 -0.02
C THR A 274 17.51 -11.73 -0.73
N VAL A 275 17.45 -11.79 -2.08
CA VAL A 275 16.80 -10.80 -2.93
C VAL A 275 15.58 -11.48 -3.55
N ALA A 276 14.40 -10.94 -3.28
CA ALA A 276 13.13 -11.55 -3.68
C ALA A 276 12.12 -10.50 -4.18
N VAL A 277 11.15 -10.93 -4.98
CA VAL A 277 9.92 -10.21 -5.26
C VAL A 277 8.82 -10.86 -4.41
N LEU A 278 8.34 -10.15 -3.41
CA LEU A 278 7.31 -10.66 -2.49
C LEU A 278 5.90 -10.42 -3.02
N ASP A 279 5.64 -9.25 -3.62
CA ASP A 279 4.34 -8.91 -4.20
C ASP A 279 4.27 -9.32 -5.68
N ARG A 280 3.53 -10.38 -5.96
CA ARG A 280 3.36 -10.92 -7.33
C ARG A 280 2.41 -10.10 -8.19
N ALA A 281 1.56 -9.26 -7.61
CA ALA A 281 0.76 -8.30 -8.35
C ALA A 281 1.58 -7.08 -8.77
N GLY A 282 2.72 -6.85 -8.10
CA GLY A 282 3.63 -5.75 -8.38
C GLY A 282 2.95 -4.39 -8.28
N TYR A 283 3.39 -3.46 -9.10
CA TYR A 283 2.92 -2.08 -9.13
C TYR A 283 2.57 -1.66 -10.55
N GLY A 284 1.41 -1.04 -10.73
CA GLY A 284 1.04 -0.33 -11.96
C GLY A 284 1.58 1.09 -11.92
N ALA A 285 2.44 1.44 -12.88
CA ALA A 285 2.90 2.81 -13.08
C ALA A 285 1.88 3.61 -13.89
N SER A 286 1.70 4.88 -13.58
CA SER A 286 0.68 5.73 -14.19
C SER A 286 1.13 7.18 -14.32
N PHE A 287 0.78 7.81 -15.43
CA PHE A 287 0.89 9.25 -15.62
C PHE A 287 -0.47 9.88 -15.36
N ARG A 288 -0.54 10.71 -14.33
CA ARG A 288 -1.77 11.37 -13.88
C ARG A 288 -1.81 12.81 -14.35
N MET A 289 -2.93 13.21 -14.94
CA MET A 289 -3.17 14.53 -15.48
C MET A 289 -4.25 15.25 -14.67
N ASN A 290 -4.18 16.58 -14.61
CA ASN A 290 -5.20 17.43 -14.00
C ASN A 290 -6.26 17.79 -15.05
N HIS A 291 -7.41 17.15 -14.96
CA HIS A 291 -8.52 17.33 -15.91
C HIS A 291 -9.27 18.65 -15.74
N THR A 292 -9.01 19.41 -14.70
CA THR A 292 -9.67 20.69 -14.43
C THR A 292 -8.91 21.89 -14.99
N GLN A 293 -7.72 21.65 -15.58
CA GLN A 293 -6.81 22.70 -16.06
C GLN A 293 -6.30 22.38 -17.47
N ALA A 294 -6.14 23.42 -18.29
CA ALA A 294 -5.44 23.29 -19.55
C ALA A 294 -3.98 22.82 -19.33
N PRO A 295 -3.43 22.02 -20.26
CA PRO A 295 -4.04 21.52 -21.48
C PRO A 295 -4.83 20.20 -21.31
N PHE A 296 -4.83 19.62 -20.10
CA PHE A 296 -5.38 18.28 -19.87
C PHE A 296 -6.88 18.23 -19.56
N ASP A 297 -7.58 19.35 -19.52
CA ASP A 297 -9.04 19.41 -19.60
C ASP A 297 -9.56 18.89 -20.95
N ASN A 298 -8.72 18.94 -22.00
CA ASN A 298 -9.04 18.46 -23.34
C ASN A 298 -8.72 16.96 -23.53
N PRO A 299 -9.71 16.07 -23.77
CA PRO A 299 -9.48 14.65 -23.98
C PRO A 299 -8.64 14.34 -25.24
N GLY A 300 -8.67 15.20 -26.27
CA GLY A 300 -7.83 15.05 -27.46
C GLY A 300 -6.34 15.16 -27.13
N VAL A 301 -5.98 16.13 -26.28
CA VAL A 301 -4.60 16.28 -25.79
C VAL A 301 -4.16 15.05 -25.00
N ARG A 302 -5.03 14.55 -24.09
CA ARG A 302 -4.72 13.35 -23.32
C ARG A 302 -4.52 12.11 -24.19
N ARG A 303 -5.33 11.94 -25.25
CA ARG A 303 -5.16 10.84 -26.23
C ARG A 303 -3.85 10.96 -27.03
N ALA A 304 -3.44 12.18 -27.41
CA ALA A 304 -2.18 12.39 -28.09
C ALA A 304 -0.98 11.97 -27.20
N VAL A 305 -1.02 12.27 -25.90
CA VAL A 305 -0.03 11.80 -24.93
C VAL A 305 -0.07 10.29 -24.77
N LEU A 306 -1.24 9.67 -24.64
CA LEU A 306 -1.39 8.21 -24.56
C LEU A 306 -0.78 7.52 -25.80
N GLY A 307 -1.01 8.06 -27.00
CA GLY A 307 -0.48 7.51 -28.27
C GLY A 307 1.04 7.65 -28.43
N ALA A 308 1.67 8.52 -27.66
CA ALA A 308 3.12 8.77 -27.70
C ALA A 308 3.91 7.87 -26.72
N VAL A 309 3.24 7.20 -25.78
CA VAL A 309 3.89 6.39 -24.74
C VAL A 309 4.44 5.08 -25.33
N ASP A 310 5.67 4.74 -24.96
CA ASP A 310 6.24 3.41 -25.06
C ASP A 310 6.45 2.86 -23.66
N GLN A 311 5.66 1.87 -23.30
CA GLN A 311 5.72 1.28 -21.94
C GLN A 311 7.03 0.54 -21.69
N SER A 312 7.69 -0.03 -22.74
CA SER A 312 8.94 -0.75 -22.56
C SER A 312 10.07 0.19 -22.15
N ASP A 313 10.20 1.36 -22.80
CA ASP A 313 11.20 2.37 -22.43
C ASP A 313 11.04 2.79 -20.96
N LEU A 314 9.78 3.03 -20.53
CA LEU A 314 9.44 3.42 -19.17
C LEU A 314 9.75 2.31 -18.15
N MET A 315 9.45 1.07 -18.48
CA MET A 315 9.69 -0.06 -17.57
C MET A 315 11.18 -0.40 -17.47
N ILE A 316 11.95 -0.27 -18.54
CA ILE A 316 13.41 -0.42 -18.50
C ILE A 316 14.03 0.65 -17.58
N ALA A 317 13.59 1.89 -17.68
CA ALA A 317 14.06 2.96 -16.81
C ALA A 317 13.63 2.78 -15.34
N CYS A 318 12.42 2.23 -15.11
CA CYS A 318 11.85 2.01 -13.78
C CYS A 318 12.47 0.81 -13.06
N ALA A 319 12.59 -0.34 -13.76
CA ALA A 319 12.85 -1.65 -13.16
C ALA A 319 14.09 -2.36 -13.74
N GLY A 320 14.80 -1.70 -14.66
CA GLY A 320 15.98 -2.27 -15.33
C GLY A 320 15.65 -3.16 -16.53
N SER A 321 16.70 -3.68 -17.17
CA SER A 321 16.59 -4.44 -18.43
C SER A 321 16.13 -5.90 -18.26
N ASP A 322 16.00 -6.39 -17.02
CA ASP A 322 15.53 -7.76 -16.76
C ASP A 322 14.01 -7.86 -17.05
N PRO A 323 13.57 -8.57 -18.10
CA PRO A 323 12.17 -8.66 -18.47
C PRO A 323 11.30 -9.41 -17.44
N ALA A 324 11.91 -10.10 -16.49
CA ALA A 324 11.18 -10.72 -15.37
C ALA A 324 10.70 -9.68 -14.35
N MET A 325 11.24 -8.47 -14.38
CA MET A 325 10.94 -7.41 -13.42
C MET A 325 9.82 -6.47 -13.87
N TRP A 326 9.22 -6.67 -15.05
CA TRP A 326 8.13 -5.85 -15.54
C TRP A 326 7.26 -6.57 -16.57
N ARG A 327 6.09 -6.00 -16.88
CA ARG A 327 5.17 -6.49 -17.92
C ARG A 327 4.59 -5.35 -18.74
N VAL A 328 4.56 -5.55 -20.04
CA VAL A 328 3.88 -4.72 -21.03
C VAL A 328 3.28 -5.61 -22.13
N PRO A 329 2.19 -5.25 -22.81
CA PRO A 329 1.38 -4.07 -22.51
C PRO A 329 0.61 -4.23 -21.20
N CYS A 330 0.47 -3.13 -20.46
CA CYS A 330 -0.34 -3.05 -19.24
C CYS A 330 -1.51 -2.09 -19.50
N GLY A 331 -2.73 -2.61 -19.48
CA GLY A 331 -3.94 -1.83 -19.64
C GLY A 331 -4.39 -1.15 -18.36
N ILE A 332 -5.70 -0.99 -18.22
CA ILE A 332 -6.31 -0.35 -17.07
C ILE A 332 -6.30 -1.28 -15.84
N PHE A 333 -6.58 -2.57 -16.05
CA PHE A 333 -6.57 -3.57 -14.98
C PHE A 333 -5.24 -4.32 -14.98
N THR A 334 -4.72 -4.58 -13.79
CA THR A 334 -3.40 -5.19 -13.58
C THR A 334 -3.27 -6.54 -14.30
N PRO A 335 -2.27 -6.73 -15.18
CA PRO A 335 -1.99 -8.00 -15.82
C PRO A 335 -1.82 -9.15 -14.80
N GLY A 336 -2.43 -10.31 -15.10
CA GLY A 336 -2.43 -11.47 -14.21
C GLY A 336 -3.53 -11.46 -13.14
N THR A 337 -4.41 -10.46 -13.13
CA THR A 337 -5.61 -10.42 -12.27
C THR A 337 -6.86 -10.81 -13.06
N PRO A 338 -7.97 -11.20 -12.39
CA PRO A 338 -9.17 -11.73 -13.05
C PRO A 338 -9.86 -10.79 -14.06
N LEU A 339 -9.67 -9.48 -13.96
CA LEU A 339 -10.28 -8.49 -14.85
C LEU A 339 -9.31 -7.92 -15.89
N ALA A 340 -8.05 -8.33 -15.90
CA ALA A 340 -7.12 -8.00 -16.97
C ALA A 340 -7.70 -8.47 -18.32
N ASN A 341 -7.66 -7.61 -19.33
CA ASN A 341 -8.23 -7.90 -20.65
C ASN A 341 -7.53 -7.09 -21.75
N ASP A 342 -7.71 -7.51 -23.01
CA ASP A 342 -7.05 -6.93 -24.17
C ASP A 342 -7.94 -5.94 -24.95
N VAL A 343 -9.12 -5.57 -24.44
CA VAL A 343 -10.06 -4.68 -25.12
C VAL A 343 -9.42 -3.31 -25.33
N ALA A 344 -9.32 -2.88 -26.61
CA ALA A 344 -8.69 -1.62 -27.03
C ALA A 344 -7.22 -1.43 -26.58
N LEU A 345 -6.53 -2.51 -26.28
CA LEU A 345 -5.13 -2.48 -25.81
C LEU A 345 -4.13 -2.17 -26.95
N ASP A 346 -4.58 -2.23 -28.21
CA ASP A 346 -3.80 -1.88 -29.40
C ASP A 346 -3.18 -0.47 -29.32
N VAL A 347 -3.81 0.47 -28.62
CA VAL A 347 -3.24 1.81 -28.42
C VAL A 347 -1.87 1.80 -27.72
N LEU A 348 -1.61 0.79 -26.89
CA LEU A 348 -0.35 0.62 -26.13
C LEU A 348 0.57 -0.42 -26.73
N SER A 349 0.05 -1.38 -27.53
CA SER A 349 0.84 -2.48 -28.11
C SER A 349 1.33 -2.21 -29.53
N ARG A 350 0.79 -1.19 -30.21
CA ARG A 350 1.26 -0.76 -31.55
C ARG A 350 2.62 -0.06 -31.44
N ALA A 351 3.38 -0.07 -32.55
CA ALA A 351 4.60 0.72 -32.64
C ALA A 351 4.33 2.21 -32.40
N ARG A 352 5.16 2.83 -31.57
CA ARG A 352 5.09 4.26 -31.26
C ARG A 352 5.32 5.11 -32.51
N ASP A 353 4.41 6.07 -32.75
CA ASP A 353 4.49 7.04 -33.83
C ASP A 353 4.35 8.47 -33.26
N LEU A 354 5.49 9.10 -32.97
CA LEU A 354 5.54 10.46 -32.41
C LEU A 354 5.02 11.53 -33.38
N GLU A 355 5.19 11.35 -34.69
CA GLU A 355 4.69 12.28 -35.69
C GLU A 355 3.15 12.25 -35.75
N ARG A 356 2.58 11.06 -35.63
CA ARG A 356 1.12 10.91 -35.47
C ARG A 356 0.63 11.62 -34.21
N SER A 357 1.27 11.37 -33.06
CA SER A 357 0.89 12.00 -31.79
C SER A 357 1.02 13.53 -31.84
N ARG A 358 2.04 14.06 -32.54
CA ARG A 358 2.21 15.49 -32.78
C ARG A 358 1.04 16.07 -33.60
N ARG A 359 0.65 15.38 -34.69
CA ARG A 359 -0.52 15.79 -35.50
C ARG A 359 -1.83 15.75 -34.68
N GLU A 360 -2.02 14.70 -33.88
CA GLU A 360 -3.20 14.55 -33.02
C GLU A 360 -3.23 15.65 -31.94
N LEU A 361 -2.08 16.00 -31.35
CA LEU A 361 -1.96 17.11 -30.39
C LEU A 361 -2.35 18.46 -31.01
N SER A 362 -1.82 18.74 -32.21
CA SER A 362 -2.17 19.96 -32.96
C SER A 362 -3.65 19.99 -33.34
N ALA A 363 -4.20 18.88 -33.82
CA ALA A 363 -5.62 18.75 -34.19
C ALA A 363 -6.54 18.88 -32.94
N ALA A 364 -6.06 18.52 -31.76
CA ALA A 364 -6.76 18.76 -30.49
C ALA A 364 -6.74 20.24 -30.06
N GLY A 365 -6.03 21.10 -30.77
CA GLY A 365 -6.01 22.55 -30.53
C GLY A 365 -5.01 23.01 -29.46
N TYR A 366 -4.00 22.20 -29.10
CA TYR A 366 -2.93 22.62 -28.21
C TYR A 366 -2.14 23.79 -28.80
N LYS A 367 -1.95 24.85 -28.01
CA LYS A 367 -1.34 26.13 -28.47
C LYS A 367 -0.04 26.45 -27.72
N GLY A 368 0.55 25.50 -27.01
CA GLY A 368 1.78 25.70 -26.24
C GLY A 368 1.55 26.05 -24.76
N GLU A 369 0.38 25.76 -24.24
CA GLU A 369 0.06 25.91 -22.82
C GLU A 369 1.12 25.15 -21.98
N PRO A 370 1.68 25.79 -20.91
CA PRO A 370 2.70 25.16 -20.10
C PRO A 370 2.15 23.99 -19.31
N VAL A 371 2.89 22.89 -19.29
CA VAL A 371 2.60 21.72 -18.49
C VAL A 371 3.45 21.76 -17.22
N ALA A 372 2.89 22.22 -16.11
CA ALA A 372 3.54 22.17 -14.80
C ALA A 372 3.64 20.71 -14.33
N PHE A 373 4.75 20.07 -14.65
CA PHE A 373 5.02 18.66 -14.38
C PHE A 373 5.82 18.53 -13.08
N ILE A 374 5.15 18.15 -11.97
CA ILE A 374 5.78 18.00 -10.66
C ILE A 374 6.41 16.61 -10.55
N VAL A 375 7.72 16.58 -10.23
CA VAL A 375 8.54 15.36 -10.31
C VAL A 375 9.31 15.12 -9.02
N PRO A 376 9.13 13.95 -8.36
CA PRO A 376 9.89 13.59 -7.18
C PRO A 376 11.30 13.11 -7.57
N THR A 377 12.33 13.68 -6.94
CA THR A 377 13.74 13.31 -7.17
C THR A 377 14.26 12.28 -6.17
N ASP A 378 13.58 12.09 -5.07
CA ASP A 378 13.90 11.18 -3.97
C ASP A 378 13.27 9.77 -4.11
N LEU A 379 12.50 9.52 -5.21
CA LEU A 379 12.02 8.19 -5.60
C LEU A 379 12.60 7.80 -6.97
N PRO A 380 13.75 7.10 -7.03
CA PRO A 380 14.49 6.86 -8.27
C PRO A 380 13.67 6.29 -9.42
N HIS A 381 12.81 5.28 -9.15
CA HIS A 381 11.97 4.65 -10.16
C HIS A 381 10.89 5.60 -10.73
N VAL A 382 10.32 6.48 -9.90
CA VAL A 382 9.33 7.48 -10.33
C VAL A 382 10.02 8.61 -11.08
N ASN A 383 11.20 9.05 -10.60
CA ASN A 383 12.00 10.07 -11.27
C ASN A 383 12.38 9.63 -12.69
N ALA A 384 12.93 8.42 -12.84
CA ALA A 384 13.34 7.89 -14.14
C ALA A 384 12.18 7.84 -15.16
N MET A 385 11.00 7.36 -14.74
CA MET A 385 9.80 7.41 -15.59
C MET A 385 9.37 8.83 -15.92
N SER A 386 9.52 9.76 -14.97
CA SER A 386 9.15 11.16 -15.18
C SER A 386 10.05 11.85 -16.20
N GLU A 387 11.34 11.54 -16.20
CA GLU A 387 12.29 12.05 -17.21
C GLU A 387 11.90 11.59 -18.63
N ILE A 388 11.59 10.29 -18.81
CA ILE A 388 11.12 9.76 -20.10
C ILE A 388 9.78 10.39 -20.52
N MET A 389 8.83 10.57 -19.58
CA MET A 389 7.56 11.21 -19.89
C MET A 389 7.74 12.67 -20.30
N ALA A 390 8.64 13.42 -19.63
CA ALA A 390 8.96 14.79 -19.99
C ALA A 390 9.56 14.88 -21.39
N ASP A 391 10.52 14.00 -21.71
CA ASP A 391 11.14 13.90 -23.04
C ASP A 391 10.10 13.55 -24.12
N THR A 392 9.24 12.57 -23.84
CA THR A 392 8.16 12.14 -24.73
C THR A 392 7.19 13.29 -25.04
N MET A 393 6.75 14.02 -24.01
CA MET A 393 5.88 15.19 -24.19
C MET A 393 6.56 16.29 -25.01
N ARG A 394 7.84 16.59 -24.77
CA ARG A 394 8.61 17.57 -25.55
C ARG A 394 8.75 17.14 -27.02
N LYS A 395 8.99 15.85 -27.27
CA LYS A 395 9.13 15.29 -28.64
C LYS A 395 7.83 15.42 -29.45
N ILE A 396 6.67 15.37 -28.83
CA ILE A 396 5.40 15.62 -29.52
C ILE A 396 5.04 17.12 -29.58
N GLY A 397 5.87 18.02 -29.03
CA GLY A 397 5.71 19.47 -29.13
C GLY A 397 5.04 20.13 -27.93
N MET A 398 4.96 19.47 -26.78
CA MET A 398 4.41 20.09 -25.56
C MET A 398 5.46 20.95 -24.84
N ASN A 399 4.99 22.06 -24.26
CA ASN A 399 5.78 23.00 -23.45
C ASN A 399 5.86 22.48 -22.00
N VAL A 400 6.87 21.67 -21.68
CA VAL A 400 7.01 21.02 -20.37
C VAL A 400 7.81 21.90 -19.42
N ASP A 401 7.16 22.40 -18.39
CA ASP A 401 7.74 23.04 -17.20
C ASP A 401 8.03 21.95 -16.15
N TYR A 402 9.28 21.45 -16.14
CA TYR A 402 9.73 20.33 -15.30
C TYR A 402 10.09 20.86 -13.90
N GLN A 403 9.27 20.52 -12.91
CA GLN A 403 9.38 21.04 -11.55
C GLN A 403 9.82 19.94 -10.59
N ALA A 404 11.14 19.81 -10.41
CA ALA A 404 11.76 18.85 -9.50
C ALA A 404 11.52 19.22 -8.03
N THR A 405 11.13 18.25 -7.21
CA THR A 405 10.87 18.39 -5.78
C THR A 405 11.02 17.03 -5.08
N ASP A 406 10.72 16.93 -3.79
CA ASP A 406 10.64 15.69 -3.05
C ASP A 406 9.23 15.05 -3.14
N TRP A 407 9.13 13.74 -2.83
CA TRP A 407 7.85 13.02 -2.89
C TRP A 407 6.81 13.58 -1.92
N GLY A 408 7.20 13.98 -0.73
CA GLY A 408 6.29 14.58 0.26
C GLY A 408 5.65 15.86 -0.28
N SER A 409 6.44 16.70 -0.96
CA SER A 409 5.96 17.90 -1.66
C SER A 409 5.01 17.56 -2.82
N VAL A 410 5.31 16.53 -3.61
CA VAL A 410 4.37 16.03 -4.65
C VAL A 410 3.06 15.59 -4.00
N LEU A 411 3.11 14.80 -2.92
CA LEU A 411 1.92 14.33 -2.21
C LEU A 411 1.04 15.47 -1.67
N SER A 412 1.66 16.53 -1.20
CA SER A 412 0.95 17.72 -0.70
C SER A 412 0.38 18.55 -1.85
N ARG A 413 1.21 18.83 -2.87
CA ARG A 413 0.86 19.72 -3.98
C ARG A 413 -0.20 19.14 -4.91
N ARG A 414 -0.24 17.83 -5.14
CA ARG A 414 -1.26 17.19 -5.97
C ARG A 414 -2.70 17.37 -5.45
N ALA A 415 -2.86 17.72 -4.17
CA ALA A 415 -4.15 18.04 -3.57
C ALA A 415 -4.63 19.46 -3.91
N SER A 416 -3.74 20.34 -4.39
CA SER A 416 -4.07 21.70 -4.77
C SER A 416 -4.94 21.75 -6.04
N ARG A 417 -6.00 22.56 -5.99
CA ARG A 417 -6.88 22.86 -7.13
C ARG A 417 -6.53 24.21 -7.78
N ALA A 418 -5.49 24.88 -7.30
CA ALA A 418 -5.02 26.13 -7.88
C ALA A 418 -4.60 25.93 -9.34
N ALA A 419 -4.68 26.97 -10.15
CA ALA A 419 -4.13 26.95 -11.48
C ALA A 419 -2.60 26.70 -11.44
N PRO A 420 -2.00 26.08 -12.46
CA PRO A 420 -0.55 25.83 -12.51
C PRO A 420 0.29 27.09 -12.24
N ALA A 421 -0.09 28.23 -12.81
CA ALA A 421 0.56 29.52 -12.59
C ALA A 421 0.45 30.07 -11.14
N GLN A 422 -0.43 29.49 -10.32
CA GLN A 422 -0.67 29.88 -8.92
C GLN A 422 -0.17 28.80 -7.93
N GLY A 423 0.82 28.00 -8.35
CA GLY A 423 1.37 26.92 -7.53
C GLY A 423 0.62 25.59 -7.62
N GLY A 424 -0.38 25.47 -8.50
CA GLY A 424 -1.02 24.22 -8.87
C GLY A 424 -0.10 23.34 -9.73
N TRP A 425 -0.69 22.36 -10.43
CA TRP A 425 0.04 21.37 -11.21
C TRP A 425 -0.77 20.93 -12.44
N SER A 426 -0.09 20.43 -13.47
CA SER A 426 -0.72 19.85 -14.67
C SER A 426 -0.62 18.33 -14.71
N ALA A 427 0.50 17.75 -14.29
CA ALA A 427 0.72 16.31 -14.33
C ALA A 427 1.75 15.84 -13.30
N PHE A 428 1.74 14.53 -13.01
CA PHE A 428 2.78 13.81 -12.26
C PHE A 428 2.77 12.32 -12.62
N VAL A 429 3.91 11.65 -12.43
CA VAL A 429 4.01 10.18 -12.45
C VAL A 429 3.74 9.66 -11.04
N THR A 430 3.01 8.55 -10.98
CA THR A 430 2.71 7.84 -9.73
C THR A 430 2.63 6.34 -9.97
N PHE A 431 2.42 5.58 -8.91
CA PHE A 431 2.23 4.14 -8.99
C PHE A 431 1.15 3.68 -8.01
N SER A 432 0.58 2.52 -8.28
CA SER A 432 -0.39 1.85 -7.41
C SER A 432 0.00 0.39 -7.26
N ALA A 433 -0.24 -0.21 -6.10
CA ALA A 433 -0.12 -1.67 -5.98
C ALA A 433 -1.03 -2.35 -7.01
N GLY A 434 -0.52 -3.41 -7.65
CA GLY A 434 -1.29 -4.10 -8.68
C GLY A 434 -2.65 -4.60 -8.19
N ALA A 435 -2.73 -4.95 -6.93
CA ALA A 435 -3.98 -5.34 -6.29
C ALA A 435 -5.01 -4.20 -6.19
N ASP A 436 -4.58 -2.94 -6.03
CA ASP A 436 -5.48 -1.78 -6.02
C ASP A 436 -6.10 -1.52 -7.40
N ASN A 437 -5.40 -1.92 -8.47
CA ASN A 437 -5.86 -1.78 -9.85
C ASN A 437 -6.52 -3.06 -10.39
N ALA A 438 -6.72 -4.07 -9.55
CA ALA A 438 -7.29 -5.36 -9.98
C ALA A 438 -8.80 -5.31 -10.24
N THR A 439 -9.52 -4.40 -9.59
CA THR A 439 -10.99 -4.29 -9.71
C THR A 439 -11.47 -2.84 -9.70
N PRO A 440 -12.61 -2.52 -10.35
CA PRO A 440 -13.22 -1.19 -10.29
C PRO A 440 -13.55 -0.73 -8.86
N ALA A 441 -13.72 -1.66 -7.92
CA ALA A 441 -14.02 -1.36 -6.52
C ALA A 441 -12.89 -0.58 -5.84
N ALA A 442 -11.64 -1.02 -6.05
CA ALA A 442 -10.46 -0.44 -5.40
C ALA A 442 -9.69 0.55 -6.29
N HIS A 443 -9.94 0.57 -7.60
CA HIS A 443 -9.15 1.31 -8.58
C HIS A 443 -9.37 2.83 -8.50
N THR A 444 -8.63 3.47 -7.62
CA THR A 444 -8.75 4.91 -7.34
C THR A 444 -8.50 5.78 -8.57
N LEU A 445 -7.52 5.42 -9.43
CA LEU A 445 -7.18 6.18 -10.63
C LEU A 445 -8.27 6.11 -11.71
N LEU A 446 -9.07 5.05 -11.72
CA LEU A 446 -10.17 4.85 -12.68
C LEU A 446 -11.44 5.61 -12.28
N ARG A 447 -11.54 6.08 -11.01
CA ARG A 447 -12.67 6.89 -10.56
C ARG A 447 -12.74 8.20 -11.34
N ALA A 448 -13.91 8.48 -11.91
CA ALA A 448 -14.16 9.63 -12.76
C ALA A 448 -15.40 10.43 -12.30
N ASN A 449 -15.50 10.64 -10.99
CA ASN A 449 -16.60 11.30 -10.29
C ASN A 449 -16.31 12.79 -9.99
N GLY A 450 -15.54 13.44 -10.85
CA GLY A 450 -15.30 14.89 -10.84
C GLY A 450 -14.70 15.38 -9.52
N GLY A 451 -15.25 16.46 -9.00
CA GLY A 451 -14.74 17.14 -7.82
C GLY A 451 -14.61 16.30 -6.55
N THR A 452 -15.27 15.15 -6.46
CA THR A 452 -15.14 14.20 -5.33
C THR A 452 -14.17 13.07 -5.62
N GLY A 453 -13.60 13.02 -6.85
CA GLY A 453 -12.62 12.04 -7.27
C GLY A 453 -11.24 12.28 -6.68
N TRP A 454 -10.36 11.30 -6.91
CA TRP A 454 -8.95 11.40 -6.56
C TRP A 454 -8.25 12.49 -7.40
N PHE A 455 -7.11 12.98 -6.95
CA PHE A 455 -6.32 14.06 -7.55
C PHE A 455 -6.24 13.95 -9.09
N GLY A 456 -6.42 15.07 -9.77
CA GLY A 456 -6.61 15.15 -11.23
C GLY A 456 -8.08 15.17 -11.65
N TRP A 457 -8.99 14.74 -10.80
CA TRP A 457 -10.44 14.94 -10.86
C TRP A 457 -11.08 14.71 -12.23
N PRO A 458 -10.86 13.56 -12.91
CA PRO A 458 -11.56 13.26 -14.14
C PRO A 458 -13.07 13.20 -13.86
N ASP A 459 -13.84 13.66 -14.83
CA ASP A 459 -15.29 13.63 -14.80
C ASP A 459 -15.82 12.90 -16.05
N ASP A 460 -16.38 11.71 -15.83
CA ASP A 460 -16.92 10.84 -16.88
C ASP A 460 -18.08 10.02 -16.33
N PRO A 461 -19.32 10.54 -16.45
CA PRO A 461 -20.53 9.87 -15.97
C PRO A 461 -20.74 8.47 -16.57
N ASP A 462 -20.34 8.25 -17.85
CA ASP A 462 -20.48 6.93 -18.49
C ASP A 462 -19.53 5.90 -17.86
N LEU A 463 -18.31 6.31 -17.50
CA LEU A 463 -17.37 5.44 -16.82
C LEU A 463 -17.85 5.08 -15.40
N GLU A 464 -18.44 6.03 -14.67
CA GLU A 464 -19.04 5.77 -13.35
C GLU A 464 -20.32 4.93 -13.46
N ALA A 465 -21.13 5.08 -14.53
CA ALA A 465 -22.28 4.21 -14.81
C ALA A 465 -21.85 2.76 -15.07
N LEU A 466 -20.79 2.54 -15.87
CA LEU A 466 -20.18 1.22 -16.06
C LEU A 466 -19.65 0.64 -14.75
N ARG A 467 -19.09 1.48 -13.89
CA ARG A 467 -18.64 1.05 -12.56
C ARG A 467 -19.81 0.59 -11.67
N ALA A 468 -20.94 1.29 -11.70
CA ALA A 468 -22.14 0.88 -10.98
C ALA A 468 -22.68 -0.46 -11.53
N GLU A 469 -22.74 -0.61 -12.86
CA GLU A 469 -23.14 -1.86 -13.51
C GLU A 469 -22.22 -3.03 -13.12
N TRP A 470 -20.91 -2.78 -12.97
CA TRP A 470 -19.98 -3.81 -12.53
C TRP A 470 -20.29 -4.33 -11.11
N PHE A 471 -20.71 -3.43 -10.19
CA PHE A 471 -21.13 -3.85 -8.85
C PHE A 471 -22.43 -4.66 -8.85
N ASP A 472 -23.30 -4.41 -9.80
CA ASP A 472 -24.60 -5.07 -9.94
C ASP A 472 -24.54 -6.33 -10.84
N ALA A 473 -23.36 -6.61 -11.42
CA ALA A 473 -23.16 -7.76 -12.30
C ALA A 473 -23.36 -9.09 -11.55
N PRO A 474 -24.14 -10.04 -12.10
CA PRO A 474 -24.58 -11.25 -11.39
C PRO A 474 -23.46 -12.27 -11.15
N ASP A 475 -22.41 -12.25 -11.98
CA ASP A 475 -21.34 -13.23 -11.93
C ASP A 475 -20.00 -12.66 -12.47
N ALA A 476 -18.93 -13.44 -12.30
CA ALA A 476 -17.59 -13.06 -12.75
C ALA A 476 -17.47 -12.89 -14.27
N GLY A 477 -18.31 -13.57 -15.07
CA GLY A 477 -18.35 -13.42 -16.54
C GLY A 477 -18.90 -12.04 -16.93
N ALA A 478 -20.05 -11.67 -16.36
CA ALA A 478 -20.65 -10.35 -16.53
C ALA A 478 -19.71 -9.24 -16.02
N GLN A 479 -19.07 -9.42 -14.87
CA GLN A 479 -18.07 -8.49 -14.35
C GLN A 479 -16.90 -8.28 -15.32
N ARG A 480 -16.38 -9.35 -15.94
CA ARG A 480 -15.33 -9.24 -16.98
C ARG A 480 -15.79 -8.49 -18.22
N ALA A 481 -17.02 -8.74 -18.68
CA ALA A 481 -17.58 -8.04 -19.83
C ALA A 481 -17.72 -6.53 -19.58
N VAL A 482 -18.18 -6.13 -18.38
CA VAL A 482 -18.25 -4.72 -17.98
C VAL A 482 -16.84 -4.12 -17.88
N ALA A 483 -15.88 -4.81 -17.28
CA ALA A 483 -14.49 -4.34 -17.17
C ALA A 483 -13.86 -4.09 -18.55
N GLY A 484 -14.17 -4.91 -19.57
CA GLY A 484 -13.73 -4.66 -20.95
C GLY A 484 -14.31 -3.37 -21.53
N ARG A 485 -15.60 -3.08 -21.28
CA ARG A 485 -16.21 -1.80 -21.68
C ARG A 485 -15.62 -0.61 -20.93
N MET A 486 -15.33 -0.78 -19.63
CA MET A 486 -14.65 0.25 -18.84
C MET A 486 -13.26 0.57 -19.39
N GLN A 487 -12.47 -0.46 -19.76
CA GLN A 487 -11.15 -0.26 -20.33
C GLN A 487 -11.22 0.49 -21.68
N ARG A 488 -12.15 0.15 -22.55
CA ARG A 488 -12.38 0.89 -23.81
C ARG A 488 -12.68 2.34 -23.54
N ARG A 489 -13.66 2.63 -22.67
CA ARG A 489 -14.04 3.99 -22.31
C ARG A 489 -12.86 4.76 -21.70
N ALA A 490 -12.08 4.11 -20.84
CA ALA A 490 -10.91 4.75 -20.25
C ALA A 490 -9.82 5.10 -21.29
N PHE A 491 -9.65 4.36 -22.37
CA PHE A 491 -8.76 4.77 -23.46
C PHE A 491 -9.33 5.88 -24.36
N GLU A 492 -10.65 6.07 -24.39
CA GLU A 492 -11.30 7.17 -25.09
C GLU A 492 -11.18 8.50 -24.33
N THR A 493 -11.36 8.47 -23.01
CA THR A 493 -11.40 9.67 -22.15
C THR A 493 -10.11 9.95 -21.41
N VAL A 494 -9.25 8.95 -21.29
CA VAL A 494 -7.92 8.96 -20.69
C VAL A 494 -7.90 9.58 -19.29
N PRO A 495 -8.55 8.94 -18.28
CA PRO A 495 -8.49 9.40 -16.89
C PRO A 495 -7.07 9.39 -16.34
N PHE A 496 -6.22 8.50 -16.84
CA PHE A 496 -4.79 8.43 -16.65
C PHE A 496 -4.15 7.65 -17.82
N VAL A 497 -2.82 7.75 -17.96
CA VAL A 497 -2.06 6.93 -18.93
C VAL A 497 -1.37 5.81 -18.17
N PRO A 498 -1.66 4.52 -18.45
CA PRO A 498 -0.90 3.41 -17.88
C PRO A 498 0.50 3.35 -18.50
N LEU A 499 1.53 3.27 -17.65
CA LEU A 499 2.94 3.30 -18.06
C LEU A 499 3.60 1.92 -18.04
N GLY A 500 2.92 0.90 -17.53
CA GLY A 500 3.41 -0.47 -17.41
C GLY A 500 3.20 -1.03 -16.02
N GLN A 501 3.48 -2.34 -15.86
CA GLN A 501 3.53 -3.02 -14.56
C GLN A 501 4.97 -3.40 -14.25
N TYR A 502 5.43 -3.11 -13.02
CA TYR A 502 6.76 -3.50 -12.57
C TYR A 502 6.71 -4.25 -11.24
N PHE A 503 7.75 -5.05 -10.99
CA PHE A 503 7.91 -5.82 -9.77
C PHE A 503 9.03 -5.22 -8.94
N GLN A 504 8.75 -4.93 -7.69
CA GLN A 504 9.73 -4.35 -6.78
C GLN A 504 10.48 -5.47 -6.06
N ALA A 505 11.78 -5.48 -6.21
CA ALA A 505 12.64 -6.35 -5.42
C ALA A 505 12.82 -5.79 -4.01
N THR A 506 12.82 -6.68 -3.05
CA THR A 506 13.25 -6.43 -1.68
C THR A 506 14.51 -7.24 -1.37
N ALA A 507 15.29 -6.80 -0.40
CA ALA A 507 16.48 -7.52 0.03
C ALA A 507 16.54 -7.63 1.55
N TYR A 508 16.82 -8.82 2.07
CA TYR A 508 16.89 -9.06 3.51
C TYR A 508 17.96 -10.09 3.87
N ARG A 509 18.40 -10.07 5.11
CA ARG A 509 19.40 -11.00 5.63
C ARG A 509 18.80 -12.41 5.77
N ASN A 510 19.60 -13.44 5.50
CA ASN A 510 19.19 -14.84 5.63
C ASN A 510 18.91 -15.26 7.10
N THR A 511 19.22 -14.39 8.06
CA THR A 511 18.78 -14.54 9.46
C THR A 511 17.28 -14.34 9.63
N LEU A 512 16.58 -13.78 8.62
CA LEU A 512 15.13 -13.65 8.59
C LEU A 512 14.52 -14.84 7.85
N THR A 513 13.59 -15.53 8.52
CA THR A 513 12.80 -16.64 7.96
C THR A 513 11.31 -16.36 8.07
N ASP A 514 10.50 -17.16 7.38
CA ASP A 514 9.03 -17.05 7.37
C ASP A 514 8.52 -15.68 6.90
N VAL A 515 9.27 -15.02 6.00
CA VAL A 515 8.86 -13.77 5.35
C VAL A 515 7.68 -14.08 4.43
N LEU A 516 6.52 -13.48 4.71
CA LEU A 516 5.30 -13.74 3.95
C LEU A 516 5.35 -13.05 2.57
N PRO A 517 4.80 -13.71 1.52
CA PRO A 517 4.59 -13.05 0.23
C PRO A 517 3.52 -11.98 0.37
N ASN A 518 3.77 -10.80 -0.09
CA ASN A 518 2.93 -9.60 -0.22
C ASN A 518 3.82 -8.35 -0.01
N PHE A 519 3.24 -7.21 0.43
CA PHE A 519 4.03 -6.09 0.94
C PHE A 519 4.76 -6.45 2.25
N ALA A 520 5.69 -5.63 2.69
CA ALA A 520 6.43 -5.86 3.94
C ALA A 520 5.49 -5.97 5.14
N THR A 521 5.42 -7.18 5.72
CA THR A 521 4.67 -7.51 6.94
C THR A 521 5.64 -8.05 7.99
N PHE A 522 5.36 -7.80 9.27
CA PHE A 522 6.31 -8.07 10.36
C PHE A 522 5.82 -9.15 11.35
N TRP A 523 4.64 -9.70 11.10
CA TRP A 523 4.14 -10.88 11.82
C TRP A 523 4.58 -12.17 11.12
N ASN A 524 4.60 -13.26 11.86
CA ASN A 524 5.10 -14.59 11.51
C ASN A 524 6.59 -14.67 11.18
N LEU A 525 7.19 -13.60 10.75
CA LEU A 525 8.62 -13.44 10.53
C LEU A 525 9.42 -13.80 11.79
N ARG A 526 10.53 -14.53 11.62
CA ARG A 526 11.47 -14.88 12.67
C ARG A 526 12.85 -14.31 12.35
N LYS A 527 13.57 -13.93 13.39
CA LYS A 527 14.98 -13.52 13.30
C LYS A 527 15.82 -14.46 14.17
N SER A 528 16.74 -15.18 13.53
CA SER A 528 17.77 -15.94 14.24
C SER A 528 18.85 -15.00 14.80
N ALA A 529 19.50 -15.44 15.88
CA ALA A 529 20.56 -14.69 16.55
C ALA A 529 21.80 -14.51 15.66
#